data_efaaca095649fff7d347ceb0ea5d7887
#
_entry.id   efaaca095649fff7d347ceb0ea5d7887
#
_cell.length_a   1.000
_cell.length_b   1.000
_cell.length_c   1.000
_cell.angle_alpha   90.00
_cell.angle_beta   90.00
_cell.angle_gamma   90.00
#
_symmetry.space_group_name_H-M   'P 1'
#
loop_
_entity.id
_entity.type
_entity.pdbx_description
1 polymer ?
#
loop_
_entity_poly.entity_id
_entity_poly.type
_entity_poly.pdbx_seq_one_letter_code
_entity_poly.pdbx_strand_id
1 'polypeptide(L)'
;MLAVLLSAGMLLTWTLPVSGTENTEETARPHQLYCTVLGDSIAKGYTCDKSWMENYGSLAAKEIAYSEGCRYIYHNYARTGLDTAGLNEKYLSKQDVQTNLAKADVIFITIGSNDLLNECKRVVQE
;
A
#
# COMPACT_ATOMS: atom_id res chain seq x y z
N MET A 1 -69.65 25.23 -37.33
CA MET A 1 -68.57 26.17 -36.96
C MET A 1 -67.86 25.64 -35.73
N LEU A 2 -66.64 25.14 -35.89
CA LEU A 2 -65.86 24.46 -34.87
C LEU A 2 -64.85 25.49 -34.36
N ALA A 3 -64.95 25.86 -33.08
CA ALA A 3 -63.96 26.70 -32.39
C ALA A 3 -62.86 25.84 -31.76
N VAL A 4 -61.66 26.01 -32.27
CA VAL A 4 -60.46 25.36 -31.69
C VAL A 4 -59.88 26.32 -30.66
N LEU A 5 -59.92 25.91 -29.37
CA LEU A 5 -59.24 26.58 -28.27
C LEU A 5 -57.79 26.05 -28.17
N LEU A 6 -56.85 26.89 -28.59
CA LEU A 6 -55.40 26.61 -28.27
C LEU A 6 -55.13 27.07 -26.85
N SER A 7 -54.89 26.10 -25.95
CA SER A 7 -54.35 26.35 -24.64
C SER A 7 -52.82 26.44 -24.74
N ALA A 8 -52.26 27.62 -24.56
CA ALA A 8 -50.82 27.82 -24.42
C ALA A 8 -50.38 27.32 -23.03
N GLY A 9 -49.78 26.15 -23.02
CA GLY A 9 -49.12 25.60 -21.82
C GLY A 9 -47.79 26.33 -21.58
N MET A 10 -47.75 27.15 -20.56
CA MET A 10 -46.58 27.86 -20.12
C MET A 10 -45.71 26.87 -19.30
N LEU A 11 -44.69 26.32 -19.97
CA LEU A 11 -43.68 25.50 -19.30
C LEU A 11 -42.75 26.41 -18.48
N LEU A 12 -42.99 26.49 -17.16
CA LEU A 12 -42.05 27.09 -16.24
C LEU A 12 -40.85 26.13 -16.11
N THR A 13 -39.78 26.40 -16.83
CA THR A 13 -38.50 25.74 -16.61
C THR A 13 -37.81 26.37 -15.38
N TRP A 14 -37.82 25.64 -14.28
CA TRP A 14 -37.02 25.99 -13.11
C TRP A 14 -35.55 25.61 -13.42
N THR A 15 -34.74 26.58 -13.81
CA THR A 15 -33.31 26.43 -13.84
C THR A 15 -32.80 26.58 -12.41
N LEU A 16 -32.49 25.48 -11.76
CA LEU A 16 -31.69 25.52 -10.52
C LEU A 16 -30.30 26.07 -10.88
N PRO A 17 -29.75 27.01 -10.11
CA PRO A 17 -28.36 27.38 -10.29
C PRO A 17 -27.51 26.15 -9.97
N VAL A 18 -26.85 25.59 -10.98
CA VAL A 18 -25.74 24.69 -10.77
C VAL A 18 -24.66 25.54 -10.12
N SER A 19 -24.53 25.43 -8.80
CA SER A 19 -23.34 25.91 -8.10
C SER A 19 -22.16 25.28 -8.80
N GLY A 20 -21.37 26.12 -9.48
CA GLY A 20 -20.10 25.70 -10.01
C GLY A 20 -19.31 25.09 -8.86
N THR A 21 -19.13 23.78 -8.92
CA THR A 21 -18.00 23.18 -8.26
C THR A 21 -16.79 23.85 -8.87
N GLU A 22 -16.17 24.76 -8.12
CA GLU A 22 -14.80 25.14 -8.37
C GLU A 22 -14.02 23.83 -8.47
N ASN A 23 -13.76 23.41 -9.71
CA ASN A 23 -12.65 22.52 -9.98
C ASN A 23 -11.41 23.31 -9.56
N THR A 24 -11.11 23.27 -8.26
CA THR A 24 -9.74 23.40 -7.82
C THR A 24 -9.05 22.27 -8.58
N GLU A 25 -8.35 22.61 -9.66
CA GLU A 25 -7.26 21.79 -10.15
C GLU A 25 -6.31 21.68 -8.97
N GLU A 26 -6.60 20.72 -8.08
CA GLU A 26 -5.62 20.15 -7.22
C GLU A 26 -4.56 19.66 -8.21
N THR A 27 -3.49 20.44 -8.34
CA THR A 27 -2.30 20.04 -9.08
C THR A 27 -1.91 18.70 -8.48
N ALA A 28 -2.40 17.63 -9.10
CA ALA A 28 -2.24 16.28 -8.63
C ALA A 28 -0.74 16.06 -8.49
N ARG A 29 -0.25 16.10 -7.24
CA ARG A 29 1.12 15.70 -6.94
C ARG A 29 1.26 14.34 -7.59
N PRO A 30 2.34 14.11 -8.33
CA PRO A 30 2.50 12.81 -8.97
C PRO A 30 2.27 11.76 -7.89
N HIS A 31 1.25 10.92 -8.09
CA HIS A 31 0.89 9.89 -7.12
C HIS A 31 2.14 9.09 -6.79
N GLN A 32 2.45 9.00 -5.51
CA GLN A 32 3.60 8.24 -5.01
C GLN A 32 3.07 7.04 -4.24
N LEU A 33 3.48 5.86 -4.64
CA LEU A 33 3.18 4.61 -3.96
C LEU A 33 4.17 4.41 -2.81
N TYR A 34 3.70 4.33 -1.58
CA TYR A 34 4.51 4.05 -0.41
C TYR A 34 4.45 2.57 -0.08
N CYS A 35 5.59 1.89 -0.15
CA CYS A 35 5.71 0.47 0.13
C CYS A 35 6.63 0.22 1.33
N THR A 36 6.18 -0.61 2.26
CA THR A 36 6.96 -0.99 3.44
C THR A 36 7.08 -2.51 3.52
N VAL A 37 8.28 -3.02 3.77
CA VAL A 37 8.55 -4.44 3.94
C VAL A 37 8.98 -4.72 5.38
N LEU A 38 8.35 -5.72 5.97
CA LEU A 38 8.68 -6.28 7.27
C LEU A 38 9.03 -7.76 7.10
N GLY A 39 9.88 -8.30 7.97
CA GLY A 39 10.12 -9.72 7.98
C GLY A 39 11.57 -10.12 8.25
N ASP A 40 11.89 -11.34 7.87
CA ASP A 40 13.16 -11.98 8.12
C ASP A 40 14.17 -11.85 6.95
N SER A 41 15.07 -12.84 6.82
CA SER A 41 16.08 -12.86 5.77
C SER A 41 15.49 -12.98 4.37
N ILE A 42 14.37 -13.66 4.21
CA ILE A 42 13.68 -13.83 2.91
C ILE A 42 13.15 -12.47 2.45
N ALA A 43 12.44 -11.76 3.32
CA ALA A 43 11.95 -10.42 3.05
C ALA A 43 13.07 -9.42 2.79
N LYS A 44 14.25 -9.64 3.38
CA LYS A 44 15.44 -8.81 3.16
C LYS A 44 16.11 -9.05 1.81
N GLY A 45 15.87 -10.19 1.16
CA GLY A 45 16.47 -10.57 -0.11
C GLY A 45 17.67 -11.53 0.03
N TYR A 46 17.77 -12.26 1.14
CA TYR A 46 18.83 -13.25 1.33
C TYR A 46 18.49 -14.56 0.60
N THR A 47 19.42 -15.08 -0.17
CA THR A 47 19.23 -16.28 -0.99
C THR A 47 19.82 -17.53 -0.35
N CYS A 48 19.48 -18.71 -0.89
CA CYS A 48 19.97 -19.99 -0.41
C CYS A 48 21.49 -20.19 -0.60
N ASP A 49 22.10 -19.49 -1.55
CA ASP A 49 23.55 -19.48 -1.78
C ASP A 49 24.30 -18.43 -0.94
N LYS A 50 23.61 -17.84 0.04
CA LYS A 50 24.12 -16.78 0.93
C LYS A 50 24.49 -15.49 0.21
N SER A 51 23.95 -15.24 -0.97
CA SER A 51 24.05 -13.98 -1.67
C SER A 51 22.86 -13.06 -1.36
N TRP A 52 22.96 -11.81 -1.79
CA TRP A 52 21.88 -10.83 -1.69
C TRP A 52 21.30 -10.56 -3.07
N MET A 53 20.00 -10.63 -3.18
CA MET A 53 19.26 -10.27 -4.39
C MET A 53 18.33 -9.10 -4.11
N GLU A 54 17.85 -8.48 -5.17
CA GLU A 54 16.69 -7.60 -5.06
C GLU A 54 15.53 -8.41 -4.49
N ASN A 55 14.97 -7.92 -3.38
CA ASN A 55 13.93 -8.66 -2.68
C ASN A 55 12.58 -8.54 -3.39
N TYR A 56 11.70 -9.50 -3.14
CA TYR A 56 10.39 -9.57 -3.78
C TYR A 56 9.53 -8.32 -3.54
N GLY A 57 9.66 -7.68 -2.38
CA GLY A 57 8.89 -6.46 -2.05
C GLY A 57 9.32 -5.27 -2.90
N SER A 58 10.63 -5.13 -3.21
CA SER A 58 11.13 -4.10 -4.12
C SER A 58 10.64 -4.37 -5.57
N LEU A 59 10.72 -5.62 -6.01
CA LEU A 59 10.23 -6.01 -7.34
C LEU A 59 8.73 -5.76 -7.48
N ALA A 60 7.93 -6.15 -6.49
CA ALA A 60 6.49 -5.92 -6.48
C ALA A 60 6.13 -4.43 -6.43
N ALA A 61 6.81 -3.64 -5.60
CA ALA A 61 6.61 -2.19 -5.52
C ALA A 61 6.90 -1.51 -6.86
N LYS A 62 7.97 -1.93 -7.54
CA LYS A 62 8.34 -1.43 -8.87
C LYS A 62 7.28 -1.77 -9.93
N GLU A 63 6.78 -3.00 -9.91
CA GLU A 63 5.76 -3.45 -10.87
C GLU A 63 4.43 -2.74 -10.66
N ILE A 64 3.98 -2.59 -9.40
CA ILE A 64 2.77 -1.86 -9.07
C ILE A 64 2.90 -0.40 -9.51
N ALA A 65 4.01 0.26 -9.17
CA ALA A 65 4.24 1.64 -9.57
C ALA A 65 4.28 1.83 -11.08
N TYR A 66 4.85 0.87 -11.80
CA TYR A 66 4.87 0.87 -13.27
C TYR A 66 3.45 0.75 -13.84
N SER A 67 2.63 -0.17 -13.32
CA SER A 67 1.25 -0.37 -13.77
C SER A 67 0.36 0.84 -13.48
N GLU A 68 0.60 1.53 -12.37
CA GLU A 68 -0.14 2.73 -11.96
C GLU A 68 0.41 4.04 -12.55
N GLY A 69 1.50 3.97 -13.30
CA GLY A 69 2.15 5.15 -13.89
C GLY A 69 2.68 6.15 -12.86
N CYS A 70 3.08 5.69 -11.68
CA CYS A 70 3.51 6.53 -10.56
C CYS A 70 4.96 6.25 -10.12
N ARG A 71 5.48 7.06 -9.22
CA ARG A 71 6.75 6.78 -8.52
C ARG A 71 6.48 5.96 -7.28
N TYR A 72 7.50 5.25 -6.77
CA TYR A 72 7.39 4.56 -5.49
C TYR A 72 8.47 4.98 -4.50
N ILE A 73 8.13 4.90 -3.22
CA ILE A 73 9.02 5.04 -2.08
C ILE A 73 9.00 3.70 -1.35
N TYR A 74 10.16 3.15 -1.09
CA TYR A 74 10.31 1.80 -0.57
C TYR A 74 11.14 1.78 0.71
N HIS A 75 10.58 1.21 1.77
CA HIS A 75 11.23 1.02 3.05
C HIS A 75 11.33 -0.46 3.38
N ASN A 76 12.54 -0.95 3.62
CA ASN A 76 12.77 -2.34 4.01
C ASN A 76 13.29 -2.43 5.44
N TYR A 77 12.44 -2.89 6.34
CA TYR A 77 12.75 -3.13 7.76
C TYR A 77 13.01 -4.60 8.09
N ALA A 78 13.08 -5.47 7.08
CA ALA A 78 13.39 -6.87 7.27
C ALA A 78 14.79 -7.10 7.85
N ARG A 79 14.94 -8.12 8.69
CA ARG A 79 16.18 -8.45 9.38
C ARG A 79 16.44 -9.96 9.36
N THR A 80 17.66 -10.34 9.01
CA THR A 80 18.10 -11.73 9.06
C THR A 80 17.96 -12.30 10.48
N GLY A 81 17.40 -13.50 10.59
CA GLY A 81 17.22 -14.18 11.86
C GLY A 81 16.05 -13.67 12.70
N LEU A 82 15.27 -12.72 12.20
CA LEU A 82 14.13 -12.18 12.93
C LEU A 82 13.00 -13.21 13.02
N ASP A 83 12.47 -13.41 14.20
CA ASP A 83 11.26 -14.17 14.51
C ASP A 83 10.07 -13.24 14.78
N THR A 84 8.88 -13.80 14.99
CA THR A 84 7.66 -13.02 15.22
C THR A 84 7.71 -12.21 16.51
N ALA A 85 8.30 -12.75 17.58
CA ALA A 85 8.47 -12.04 18.84
C ALA A 85 9.41 -10.83 18.66
N GLY A 86 10.56 -11.05 18.01
CA GLY A 86 11.51 -9.97 17.72
C GLY A 86 10.96 -8.88 16.82
N LEU A 87 10.13 -9.24 15.83
CA LEU A 87 9.43 -8.25 15.00
C LEU A 87 8.51 -7.38 15.88
N ASN A 88 7.70 -8.00 16.71
CA ASN A 88 6.72 -7.32 17.55
C ASN A 88 7.38 -6.41 18.59
N GLU A 89 8.33 -6.94 19.33
CA GLU A 89 8.94 -6.25 20.47
C GLU A 89 9.98 -5.20 20.07
N LYS A 90 10.79 -5.49 19.04
CA LYS A 90 11.99 -4.69 18.72
C LYS A 90 11.81 -3.76 17.52
N TYR A 91 10.89 -4.08 16.60
CA TYR A 91 10.76 -3.32 15.35
C TYR A 91 9.45 -2.55 15.24
N LEU A 92 8.32 -3.16 15.55
CA LEU A 92 7.04 -2.45 15.44
C LEU A 92 6.88 -1.30 16.44
N SER A 93 7.66 -1.30 17.52
CA SER A 93 7.69 -0.21 18.50
C SER A 93 8.53 1.00 18.09
N LYS A 94 9.34 0.88 17.02
CA LYS A 94 10.20 1.98 16.56
C LYS A 94 9.40 3.05 15.85
N GLN A 95 9.65 4.31 16.19
CA GLN A 95 8.91 5.46 15.67
C GLN A 95 9.03 5.60 14.15
N ASP A 96 10.20 5.34 13.57
CA ASP A 96 10.43 5.38 12.13
C ASP A 96 9.64 4.30 11.39
N VAL A 97 9.57 3.08 11.94
CA VAL A 97 8.77 1.98 11.40
C VAL A 97 7.29 2.33 11.44
N GLN A 98 6.78 2.79 12.59
CA GLN A 98 5.38 3.19 12.75
C GLN A 98 5.01 4.32 11.79
N THR A 99 5.88 5.32 11.64
CA THR A 99 5.65 6.45 10.73
C THR A 99 5.53 5.99 9.27
N ASN A 100 6.38 5.07 8.83
CA ASN A 100 6.35 4.57 7.47
C ASN A 100 5.24 3.55 7.23
N LEU A 101 4.87 2.75 8.24
CA LEU A 101 3.69 1.89 8.16
C LEU A 101 2.40 2.70 8.05
N ALA A 102 2.28 3.79 8.81
CA ALA A 102 1.11 4.67 8.75
C ALA A 102 0.94 5.39 7.40
N LYS A 103 2.01 5.54 6.63
CA LYS A 103 2.00 6.15 5.29
C LYS A 103 1.93 5.12 4.17
N ALA A 104 2.11 3.83 4.48
CA ALA A 104 2.22 2.80 3.46
C ALA A 104 0.89 2.53 2.78
N ASP A 105 0.89 2.56 1.44
CA ASP A 105 -0.21 2.08 0.61
C ASP A 105 -0.16 0.55 0.51
N VAL A 106 1.07 -0.03 0.55
CA VAL A 106 1.29 -1.47 0.49
C VAL A 106 2.29 -1.90 1.55
N ILE A 107 1.93 -2.94 2.29
CA ILE A 107 2.80 -3.57 3.30
C ILE A 107 3.03 -5.02 2.91
N PHE A 108 4.30 -5.41 2.76
CA PHE A 108 4.71 -6.79 2.53
C PHE A 108 5.26 -7.37 3.82
N ILE A 109 4.76 -8.54 4.22
CA ILE A 109 5.21 -9.22 5.44
C ILE A 109 5.57 -10.67 5.13
N THR A 110 6.79 -11.08 5.46
CA THR A 110 7.24 -12.49 5.44
C THR A 110 8.00 -12.77 6.71
N ILE A 111 7.40 -13.53 7.60
CA ILE A 111 7.91 -13.83 8.94
C ILE A 111 7.45 -15.23 9.39
N GLY A 112 8.10 -15.82 10.37
CA GLY A 112 7.71 -17.09 10.98
C GLY A 112 8.63 -18.27 10.64
N SER A 113 9.47 -18.15 9.61
CA SER A 113 10.44 -19.20 9.28
C SER A 113 11.45 -19.44 10.39
N ASN A 114 11.91 -18.39 11.06
CA ASN A 114 12.83 -18.53 12.20
C ASN A 114 12.13 -19.08 13.45
N ASP A 115 10.86 -18.79 13.66
CA ASP A 115 10.05 -19.38 14.73
C ASP A 115 10.02 -20.91 14.57
N LEU A 116 9.68 -21.38 13.37
CA LEU A 116 9.65 -22.81 13.05
C LEU A 116 11.02 -23.47 13.17
N LEU A 117 12.07 -22.83 12.62
CA LEU A 117 13.44 -23.36 12.70
C LEU A 117 13.96 -23.45 14.14
N ASN A 118 13.64 -22.49 14.98
CA ASN A 118 14.03 -22.50 16.39
C ASN A 118 13.32 -23.63 17.14
N GLU A 119 12.04 -23.85 16.88
CA GLU A 119 11.28 -24.95 17.49
C GLU A 119 11.77 -26.33 17.01
N CYS A 120 12.05 -26.49 15.72
CA CYS A 120 12.64 -27.72 15.19
C CYS A 120 13.99 -28.03 15.84
N LYS A 121 14.86 -27.04 16.05
CA LYS A 121 16.14 -27.22 16.73
C LYS A 121 15.95 -27.65 18.18
N ARG A 122 15.00 -27.08 18.89
CA ARG A 122 14.68 -27.43 20.26
C ARG A 122 14.29 -28.93 20.39
N VAL A 123 13.37 -29.38 19.52
CA VAL A 123 12.87 -30.76 19.54
C VAL A 123 13.97 -31.78 19.19
N VAL A 124 14.90 -31.45 18.30
CA VAL A 124 16.00 -32.37 17.92
C VAL A 124 17.09 -32.47 18.99
N GLN A 125 17.21 -31.49 19.90
CA GLN A 125 18.22 -31.48 20.99
C GLN A 125 17.73 -32.13 22.29
N GLU A 126 16.44 -32.46 22.41
CA GLU A 126 15.81 -33.25 23.47
C GLU A 126 15.98 -34.76 23.20
#